data_04f07859d9142657b16fec76ede851c4
#
_entry.id   04f07859d9142657b16fec76ede851c4
#
_cell.length_a   1.000
_cell.length_b   1.000
_cell.length_c   1.000
_cell.angle_alpha   90.00
_cell.angle_beta   90.00
_cell.angle_gamma   90.00
#
_symmetry.space_group_name_H-M   'P 1'
#
loop_
_entity.id
_entity.type
_entity.pdbx_description
1 polymer ?
#
loop_
_entity_poly.entity_id
_entity_poly.type
_entity_poly.pdbx_seq_one_letter_code
_entity_poly.pdbx_strand_id
1 'polypeptide(L)'
;MEISVRGEILSYDATTGVGLISGDDGARYDFTSAALQSPAVPAAGVRVDFVPEGSVATQILILAGAPTTAGVAGGYASSTSTAAGAIDWQKLFLSFEGRLRRSQFWIGWLVLFGVNIVISWIPIINLLGVVLIWPNLAISVKRLHDMGKTGWLVAIPWVGSVIAFAAGFAMVIAAAVANGYSEDYYEGNPAAVFALMGPAFGLFAIAGLLWLAFLLWIGIVDSQKGENRFGPNPKGE
;
A
#
# COMPACT_ATOMS: atom_id res chain seq x y z
N MET A 1 -35.73 -26.03 -28.61
CA MET A 1 -35.09 -25.76 -27.33
C MET A 1 -33.69 -25.31 -27.67
N GLU A 2 -33.41 -24.01 -27.66
CA GLU A 2 -32.06 -23.50 -27.95
C GLU A 2 -31.19 -23.82 -26.71
N ILE A 3 -30.10 -24.53 -26.96
CA ILE A 3 -29.17 -24.94 -25.92
C ILE A 3 -28.18 -23.77 -25.75
N SER A 4 -28.25 -23.05 -24.65
CA SER A 4 -27.22 -22.05 -24.34
C SER A 4 -25.94 -22.73 -23.84
N VAL A 5 -24.81 -22.19 -24.26
CA VAL A 5 -23.46 -22.64 -23.89
C VAL A 5 -22.79 -21.50 -23.12
N ARG A 6 -22.06 -21.81 -22.04
CA ARG A 6 -21.22 -20.85 -21.34
C ARG A 6 -19.82 -20.80 -21.92
N GLY A 7 -19.19 -19.63 -21.82
CA GLY A 7 -17.84 -19.44 -22.30
C GLY A 7 -17.18 -18.20 -21.73
N GLU A 8 -15.98 -17.94 -22.21
CA GLU A 8 -15.18 -16.78 -21.84
C GLU A 8 -14.73 -16.04 -23.10
N ILE A 9 -14.85 -14.72 -23.10
CA ILE A 9 -14.34 -13.89 -24.20
C ILE A 9 -12.82 -13.94 -24.19
N LEU A 10 -12.21 -14.42 -25.26
CA LEU A 10 -10.76 -14.43 -25.44
C LEU A 10 -10.22 -13.10 -25.95
N SER A 11 -10.94 -12.49 -26.90
CA SER A 11 -10.56 -11.21 -27.50
C SER A 11 -11.78 -10.48 -28.03
N TYR A 12 -11.71 -9.14 -28.04
CA TYR A 12 -12.69 -8.28 -28.70
C TYR A 12 -11.99 -7.03 -29.23
N ASP A 13 -12.23 -6.71 -30.47
CA ASP A 13 -11.76 -5.50 -31.13
C ASP A 13 -12.94 -4.50 -31.24
N ALA A 14 -12.86 -3.44 -30.43
CA ALA A 14 -13.89 -2.41 -30.41
C ALA A 14 -13.98 -1.58 -31.72
N THR A 15 -12.93 -1.61 -32.56
CA THR A 15 -12.89 -0.86 -33.83
C THR A 15 -13.65 -1.60 -34.93
N THR A 16 -13.48 -2.91 -34.96
CA THR A 16 -14.16 -3.78 -35.97
C THR A 16 -15.45 -4.37 -35.43
N GLY A 17 -15.65 -4.36 -34.13
CA GLY A 17 -16.81 -4.94 -33.45
C GLY A 17 -16.82 -6.48 -33.46
N VAL A 18 -15.67 -7.14 -33.74
CA VAL A 18 -15.52 -8.60 -33.81
C VAL A 18 -14.78 -9.13 -32.61
N GLY A 19 -15.18 -10.29 -32.11
CA GLY A 19 -14.53 -10.96 -30.99
C GLY A 19 -14.57 -12.49 -31.10
N LEU A 20 -13.84 -13.15 -30.18
CA LEU A 20 -13.73 -14.59 -30.10
C LEU A 20 -14.07 -15.05 -28.67
N ILE A 21 -14.90 -16.07 -28.55
CA ILE A 21 -15.29 -16.76 -27.33
C ILE A 21 -14.71 -18.18 -27.32
N SER A 22 -14.19 -18.59 -26.15
CA SER A 22 -13.92 -19.99 -25.83
C SER A 22 -15.12 -20.58 -25.11
N GLY A 23 -15.84 -21.48 -25.69
CA GLY A 23 -16.92 -22.22 -25.03
C GLY A 23 -16.38 -23.20 -24.00
N ASP A 24 -17.16 -23.46 -22.94
CA ASP A 24 -16.87 -24.51 -21.95
C ASP A 24 -16.94 -25.92 -22.55
N ASP A 25 -17.46 -26.05 -23.76
CA ASP A 25 -17.44 -27.25 -24.58
C ASP A 25 -16.10 -27.50 -25.31
N GLY A 26 -15.13 -26.56 -25.15
CA GLY A 26 -13.81 -26.60 -25.77
C GLY A 26 -13.76 -26.08 -27.21
N ALA A 27 -14.89 -25.62 -27.78
CA ALA A 27 -14.92 -25.01 -29.10
C ALA A 27 -14.70 -23.48 -29.03
N ARG A 28 -14.36 -22.91 -30.20
CA ARG A 28 -14.20 -21.44 -30.35
C ARG A 28 -15.30 -20.91 -31.26
N TYR A 29 -15.83 -19.75 -30.84
CA TYR A 29 -16.94 -19.11 -31.51
C TYR A 29 -16.61 -17.65 -31.81
N ASP A 30 -16.76 -17.29 -33.11
CA ASP A 30 -16.66 -15.89 -33.49
C ASP A 30 -17.95 -15.15 -33.13
N PHE A 31 -17.86 -13.89 -32.78
CA PHE A 31 -19.03 -13.06 -32.53
C PHE A 31 -18.83 -11.63 -33.01
N THR A 32 -19.95 -10.96 -33.25
CA THR A 32 -19.98 -9.52 -33.55
C THR A 32 -20.69 -8.74 -32.43
N SER A 33 -20.44 -7.45 -32.36
CA SER A 33 -21.10 -6.56 -31.39
C SER A 33 -22.63 -6.57 -31.51
N ALA A 34 -23.18 -6.90 -32.70
CA ALA A 34 -24.62 -7.01 -32.90
C ALA A 34 -25.24 -8.21 -32.16
N ALA A 35 -24.48 -9.25 -31.84
CA ALA A 35 -24.95 -10.42 -31.09
C ALA A 35 -25.08 -10.19 -29.59
N LEU A 36 -24.58 -9.05 -29.07
CA LEU A 36 -24.63 -8.71 -27.66
C LEU A 36 -26.03 -8.25 -27.25
N GLN A 37 -26.59 -8.88 -26.21
CA GLN A 37 -27.88 -8.47 -25.64
C GLN A 37 -27.70 -7.57 -24.39
N SER A 38 -26.47 -7.39 -23.94
CA SER A 38 -26.13 -6.55 -22.80
C SER A 38 -25.49 -5.24 -23.25
N PRO A 39 -25.79 -4.09 -22.61
CA PRO A 39 -25.14 -2.80 -22.90
C PRO A 39 -23.67 -2.73 -22.41
N ALA A 40 -23.18 -3.77 -21.76
CA ALA A 40 -21.82 -3.83 -21.26
C ALA A 40 -20.82 -4.05 -22.40
N VAL A 41 -19.67 -3.38 -22.36
CA VAL A 41 -18.62 -3.54 -23.35
C VAL A 41 -17.91 -4.89 -23.13
N PRO A 42 -17.82 -5.75 -24.14
CA PRO A 42 -17.13 -7.03 -24.02
C PRO A 42 -15.62 -6.81 -23.84
N ALA A 43 -15.02 -7.60 -22.93
CA ALA A 43 -13.60 -7.58 -22.66
C ALA A 43 -13.07 -9.01 -22.48
N ALA A 44 -11.79 -9.23 -22.78
CA ALA A 44 -11.15 -10.53 -22.56
C ALA A 44 -11.25 -10.95 -21.09
N GLY A 45 -11.51 -12.22 -20.82
CA GLY A 45 -11.72 -12.77 -19.49
C GLY A 45 -13.16 -12.68 -18.96
N VAL A 46 -14.09 -12.10 -19.72
CA VAL A 46 -15.49 -11.95 -19.31
C VAL A 46 -16.27 -13.22 -19.61
N ARG A 47 -16.97 -13.74 -18.59
CA ARG A 47 -17.87 -14.90 -18.73
C ARG A 47 -19.16 -14.50 -19.41
N VAL A 48 -19.58 -15.30 -20.38
CA VAL A 48 -20.79 -15.09 -21.17
C VAL A 48 -21.61 -16.36 -21.27
N ASP A 49 -22.90 -16.18 -21.46
CA ASP A 49 -23.84 -17.22 -21.89
C ASP A 49 -24.29 -16.88 -23.30
N PHE A 50 -24.25 -17.83 -24.23
CA PHE A 50 -24.55 -17.59 -25.63
C PHE A 50 -25.17 -18.80 -26.29
N VAL A 51 -25.81 -18.59 -27.43
CA VAL A 51 -26.37 -19.65 -28.27
C VAL A 51 -25.44 -19.89 -29.45
N PRO A 52 -24.87 -21.12 -29.63
CA PRO A 52 -23.99 -21.42 -30.73
C PRO A 52 -24.80 -21.69 -31.99
N GLU A 53 -24.45 -20.99 -33.07
CA GLU A 53 -24.92 -21.26 -34.43
C GLU A 53 -23.74 -21.66 -35.32
N GLY A 54 -23.40 -22.95 -35.35
CA GLY A 54 -22.18 -23.44 -36.01
C GLY A 54 -20.92 -22.95 -35.30
N SER A 55 -20.10 -22.11 -35.94
CA SER A 55 -18.90 -21.49 -35.36
C SER A 55 -19.13 -20.05 -34.85
N VAL A 56 -20.37 -19.57 -34.88
CA VAL A 56 -20.72 -18.20 -34.48
C VAL A 56 -21.54 -18.22 -33.19
N ALA A 57 -21.22 -17.31 -32.28
CA ALA A 57 -22.01 -17.10 -31.07
C ALA A 57 -23.06 -16.01 -31.31
N THR A 58 -24.31 -16.33 -30.97
CA THR A 58 -25.45 -15.40 -31.05
C THR A 58 -26.07 -15.23 -29.66
N GLN A 59 -26.92 -14.23 -29.51
CA GLN A 59 -27.65 -13.94 -28.26
C GLN A 59 -26.73 -13.89 -26.98
N ILE A 60 -25.62 -13.18 -27.05
CA ILE A 60 -24.60 -13.17 -26.00
C ILE A 60 -25.05 -12.34 -24.83
N LEU A 61 -25.18 -12.98 -23.68
CA LEU A 61 -25.48 -12.35 -22.40
C LEU A 61 -24.21 -12.33 -21.52
N ILE A 62 -23.77 -11.15 -21.15
CA ILE A 62 -22.64 -10.99 -20.20
C ILE A 62 -23.15 -11.32 -18.79
N LEU A 63 -22.53 -12.33 -18.16
CA LEU A 63 -22.90 -12.75 -16.81
C LEU A 63 -22.40 -11.74 -15.77
N ALA A 64 -23.29 -11.24 -14.90
CA ALA A 64 -22.94 -10.34 -13.82
C ALA A 64 -21.99 -11.04 -12.83
N GLY A 65 -20.78 -10.56 -12.75
CA GLY A 65 -19.69 -11.13 -11.94
C GLY A 65 -18.31 -10.91 -12.57
N ALA A 66 -18.27 -10.48 -13.83
CA ALA A 66 -17.06 -10.03 -14.48
C ALA A 66 -16.69 -8.59 -14.05
N PRO A 67 -15.39 -8.24 -13.96
CA PRO A 67 -14.97 -6.90 -13.59
C PRO A 67 -15.49 -5.91 -14.63
N THR A 68 -16.49 -5.11 -14.26
CA THR A 68 -16.94 -3.96 -15.05
C THR A 68 -15.86 -2.89 -15.00
N THR A 69 -15.01 -2.82 -16.02
CA THR A 69 -14.26 -1.62 -16.30
C THR A 69 -15.19 -0.64 -17.02
N ALA A 70 -15.97 0.12 -16.24
CA ALA A 70 -16.61 1.32 -16.72
C ALA A 70 -15.51 2.32 -17.11
N GLY A 71 -15.43 2.69 -18.38
CA GLY A 71 -14.45 3.60 -18.91
C GLY A 71 -14.54 4.99 -18.28
N VAL A 72 -13.41 5.49 -17.80
CA VAL A 72 -13.10 6.91 -17.76
C VAL A 72 -11.73 7.05 -18.42
N ALA A 73 -11.72 7.78 -19.54
CA ALA A 73 -10.51 8.15 -20.23
C ALA A 73 -9.63 9.00 -19.31
N GLY A 74 -8.39 8.64 -19.16
CA GLY A 74 -7.38 9.48 -18.52
C GLY A 74 -6.34 8.71 -17.74
N GLY A 75 -5.18 8.41 -18.36
CA GLY A 75 -3.92 8.21 -17.66
C GLY A 75 -3.57 6.76 -17.29
N TYR A 76 -2.71 6.16 -18.08
CA TYR A 76 -1.73 5.10 -17.79
C TYR A 76 -1.93 4.30 -16.48
N ALA A 77 -2.71 3.25 -16.54
CA ALA A 77 -2.66 2.18 -15.56
C ALA A 77 -2.33 0.88 -16.29
N SER A 78 -1.06 0.54 -16.38
CA SER A 78 -0.63 -0.85 -16.62
C SER A 78 -1.10 -1.67 -15.42
N SER A 79 -2.31 -2.21 -15.48
CA SER A 79 -2.73 -3.28 -14.59
C SER A 79 -2.08 -4.57 -15.08
N THR A 80 -0.81 -4.77 -14.73
CA THR A 80 -0.28 -6.13 -14.62
C THR A 80 -1.18 -6.84 -13.60
N SER A 81 -1.97 -7.80 -14.05
CA SER A 81 -2.70 -8.73 -13.19
C SER A 81 -1.67 -9.51 -12.38
N THR A 82 -1.31 -8.94 -11.24
CA THR A 82 -0.46 -9.62 -10.26
C THR A 82 -1.26 -10.83 -9.78
N ALA A 83 -0.71 -12.02 -9.95
CA ALA A 83 -1.30 -13.27 -9.48
C ALA A 83 -1.87 -13.07 -8.06
N ALA A 84 -3.08 -13.57 -7.80
CA ALA A 84 -3.78 -13.39 -6.54
C ALA A 84 -2.86 -13.80 -5.36
N GLY A 85 -2.28 -12.81 -4.68
CA GLY A 85 -1.33 -13.03 -3.58
C GLY A 85 0.03 -12.34 -3.71
N ALA A 86 0.45 -11.91 -4.91
CA ALA A 86 1.72 -11.20 -5.08
C ALA A 86 1.61 -9.75 -4.56
N ILE A 87 2.64 -9.33 -3.81
CA ILE A 87 2.72 -7.96 -3.28
C ILE A 87 3.21 -7.04 -4.40
N ASP A 88 2.41 -6.05 -4.75
CA ASP A 88 2.86 -4.95 -5.62
C ASP A 88 3.73 -3.99 -4.78
N TRP A 89 5.03 -4.17 -4.87
CA TRP A 89 6.02 -3.41 -4.11
C TRP A 89 6.00 -1.92 -4.45
N GLN A 90 5.76 -1.58 -5.72
CA GLN A 90 5.69 -0.19 -6.15
C GLN A 90 4.50 0.52 -5.51
N LYS A 91 3.32 -0.07 -5.59
CA LYS A 91 2.12 0.44 -4.92
C LYS A 91 2.27 0.43 -3.41
N LEU A 92 2.96 -0.59 -2.85
CA LEU A 92 3.19 -0.70 -1.41
C LEU A 92 4.01 0.47 -0.87
N PHE A 93 5.10 0.85 -1.53
CA PHE A 93 6.06 1.80 -0.99
C PHE A 93 5.93 3.23 -1.55
N LEU A 94 5.34 3.41 -2.72
CA LEU A 94 5.30 4.72 -3.38
C LEU A 94 3.93 5.39 -3.34
N SER A 95 2.83 4.64 -3.20
CA SER A 95 1.47 5.20 -3.15
C SER A 95 0.97 5.36 -1.73
N PHE A 96 0.24 6.44 -1.46
CA PHE A 96 -0.52 6.67 -0.21
C PHE A 96 -1.98 6.23 -0.31
N GLU A 97 -2.42 5.83 -1.50
CA GLU A 97 -3.80 5.46 -1.76
C GLU A 97 -4.11 4.01 -1.39
N GLY A 98 -5.37 3.78 -1.01
CA GLY A 98 -5.87 2.45 -0.69
C GLY A 98 -5.66 2.06 0.77
N ARG A 99 -5.83 0.75 1.01
CA ARG A 99 -5.79 0.11 2.34
C ARG A 99 -4.71 -0.96 2.37
N LEU A 100 -4.13 -1.20 3.54
CA LEU A 100 -3.05 -2.16 3.73
C LEU A 100 -3.36 -3.10 4.90
N ARG A 101 -3.53 -4.40 4.64
CA ARG A 101 -3.75 -5.40 5.69
C ARG A 101 -2.52 -5.60 6.58
N ARG A 102 -2.74 -6.11 7.81
CA ARG A 102 -1.67 -6.31 8.83
C ARG A 102 -0.44 -7.06 8.31
N SER A 103 -0.65 -8.18 7.60
CA SER A 103 0.46 -8.99 7.09
C SER A 103 1.34 -8.23 6.11
N GLN A 104 0.74 -7.50 5.17
CA GLN A 104 1.49 -6.69 4.20
C GLN A 104 2.20 -5.51 4.88
N PHE A 105 1.59 -4.91 5.90
CA PHE A 105 2.22 -3.87 6.71
C PHE A 105 3.50 -4.39 7.39
N TRP A 106 3.42 -5.53 8.09
CA TRP A 106 4.58 -6.10 8.77
C TRP A 106 5.68 -6.53 7.81
N ILE A 107 5.33 -7.13 6.66
CA ILE A 107 6.30 -7.47 5.61
C ILE A 107 6.99 -6.21 5.10
N GLY A 108 6.22 -5.18 4.74
CA GLY A 108 6.76 -3.90 4.27
C GLY A 108 7.66 -3.23 5.32
N TRP A 109 7.23 -3.22 6.58
CA TRP A 109 8.02 -2.66 7.68
C TRP A 109 9.33 -3.41 7.90
N LEU A 110 9.31 -4.75 7.90
CA LEU A 110 10.51 -5.58 8.05
C LEU A 110 11.50 -5.37 6.91
N VAL A 111 11.00 -5.24 5.67
CA VAL A 111 11.85 -4.93 4.52
C VAL A 111 12.54 -3.57 4.70
N LEU A 112 11.78 -2.53 5.06
CA LEU A 112 12.36 -1.19 5.30
C LEU A 112 13.31 -1.17 6.49
N PHE A 113 13.01 -1.91 7.55
CA PHE A 113 13.88 -2.07 8.71
C PHE A 113 15.19 -2.74 8.33
N GLY A 114 15.15 -3.83 7.56
CA GLY A 114 16.34 -4.51 7.06
C GLY A 114 17.20 -3.62 6.16
N VAL A 115 16.56 -2.89 5.24
CA VAL A 115 17.25 -1.90 4.38
C VAL A 115 17.91 -0.81 5.24
N ASN A 116 17.21 -0.32 6.27
CA ASN A 116 17.75 0.72 7.18
C ASN A 116 18.99 0.21 7.92
N ILE A 117 18.98 -1.03 8.43
CA ILE A 117 20.17 -1.65 9.06
C ILE A 117 21.34 -1.66 8.09
N VAL A 118 21.14 -2.14 6.85
CA VAL A 118 22.22 -2.19 5.85
C VAL A 118 22.78 -0.80 5.55
N ILE A 119 21.89 0.18 5.36
CA ILE A 119 22.29 1.57 5.05
C ILE A 119 23.06 2.19 6.22
N SER A 120 22.67 1.90 7.48
CA SER A 120 23.29 2.48 8.68
C SER A 120 24.77 2.14 8.86
N TRP A 121 25.23 1.03 8.25
CA TRP A 121 26.64 0.62 8.29
C TRP A 121 27.57 1.44 7.40
N ILE A 122 27.03 2.20 6.46
CA ILE A 122 27.82 2.98 5.49
C ILE A 122 27.53 4.47 5.72
N PRO A 123 28.45 5.23 6.35
CA PRO A 123 28.19 6.61 6.81
C PRO A 123 27.69 7.56 5.72
N ILE A 124 28.24 7.47 4.50
CA ILE A 124 27.84 8.33 3.37
C ILE A 124 26.44 7.92 2.87
N ILE A 125 26.15 6.62 2.83
CA ILE A 125 24.87 6.08 2.35
C ILE A 125 23.77 6.31 3.40
N ASN A 126 24.14 6.46 4.68
CA ASN A 126 23.17 6.77 5.75
C ASN A 126 22.35 8.05 5.48
N LEU A 127 22.92 9.02 4.76
CA LEU A 127 22.17 10.20 4.30
C LEU A 127 20.99 9.85 3.39
N LEU A 128 21.06 8.72 2.67
CA LEU A 128 19.95 8.19 1.87
C LEU A 128 18.81 7.63 2.75
N GLY A 129 19.03 7.47 4.05
CA GLY A 129 17.97 7.12 5.00
C GLY A 129 16.77 8.07 4.96
N VAL A 130 17.02 9.34 4.57
CA VAL A 130 15.94 10.33 4.34
C VAL A 130 14.96 9.86 3.26
N VAL A 131 15.43 9.15 2.23
CA VAL A 131 14.59 8.60 1.15
C VAL A 131 13.63 7.54 1.70
N LEU A 132 14.03 6.81 2.74
CA LEU A 132 13.18 5.79 3.38
C LEU A 132 12.02 6.39 4.20
N ILE A 133 12.02 7.70 4.46
CA ILE A 133 10.89 8.38 5.11
C ILE A 133 9.62 8.20 4.26
N TRP A 134 9.72 8.37 2.96
CA TRP A 134 8.57 8.26 2.05
C TRP A 134 7.87 6.90 2.11
N PRO A 135 8.55 5.75 1.88
CA PRO A 135 7.90 4.45 1.95
C PRO A 135 7.41 4.10 3.37
N ASN A 136 8.09 4.55 4.44
CA ASN A 136 7.60 4.38 5.81
C ASN A 136 6.29 5.13 6.05
N LEU A 137 6.17 6.37 5.56
CA LEU A 137 4.92 7.13 5.59
C LEU A 137 3.84 6.43 4.77
N ALA A 138 4.16 5.97 3.55
CA ALA A 138 3.20 5.33 2.65
C ALA A 138 2.55 4.08 3.26
N ILE A 139 3.33 3.18 3.86
CA ILE A 139 2.78 1.97 4.51
C ILE A 139 1.99 2.32 5.78
N SER A 140 2.44 3.29 6.57
CA SER A 140 1.78 3.71 7.81
C SER A 140 0.44 4.40 7.52
N VAL A 141 0.39 5.30 6.54
CA VAL A 141 -0.84 5.97 6.11
C VAL A 141 -1.87 4.97 5.58
N LYS A 142 -1.48 4.06 4.68
CA LYS A 142 -2.39 3.03 4.17
C LYS A 142 -2.88 2.08 5.25
N ARG A 143 -2.04 1.85 6.27
CA ARG A 143 -2.46 1.04 7.41
C ARG A 143 -3.49 1.78 8.27
N LEU A 144 -3.34 3.09 8.50
CA LEU A 144 -4.34 3.93 9.16
C LEU A 144 -5.65 3.97 8.35
N HIS A 145 -5.57 4.06 7.02
CA HIS A 145 -6.73 3.99 6.13
C HIS A 145 -7.47 2.65 6.26
N ASP A 146 -6.74 1.55 6.43
CA ASP A 146 -7.32 0.22 6.63
C ASP A 146 -8.08 0.10 7.95
N MET A 147 -7.65 0.85 8.97
CA MET A 147 -8.34 0.99 10.25
C MET A 147 -9.48 2.04 10.21
N GLY A 148 -9.79 2.64 9.05
CA GLY A 148 -10.76 3.73 8.90
C GLY A 148 -10.32 5.07 9.48
N LYS A 149 -9.05 5.18 9.84
CA LYS A 149 -8.46 6.40 10.44
C LYS A 149 -7.86 7.30 9.38
N THR A 150 -7.72 8.58 9.73
CA THR A 150 -7.02 9.53 8.85
C THR A 150 -5.51 9.26 8.85
N GLY A 151 -4.88 9.36 7.68
CA GLY A 151 -3.43 9.23 7.53
C GLY A 151 -2.62 10.27 8.29
N TRP A 152 -3.22 11.43 8.61
CA TRP A 152 -2.55 12.49 9.39
C TRP A 152 -2.12 12.07 10.79
N LEU A 153 -2.67 10.99 11.35
CA LEU A 153 -2.25 10.46 12.64
C LEU A 153 -0.78 10.01 12.66
N VAL A 154 -0.18 9.75 11.50
CA VAL A 154 1.26 9.48 11.40
C VAL A 154 2.11 10.69 11.83
N ALA A 155 1.57 11.90 11.76
CA ALA A 155 2.27 13.10 12.23
C ALA A 155 2.52 13.12 13.74
N ILE A 156 1.74 12.38 14.55
CA ILE A 156 1.87 12.36 16.01
C ILE A 156 3.29 11.94 16.45
N PRO A 157 3.80 10.74 16.09
CA PRO A 157 5.16 10.36 16.48
C PRO A 157 6.23 11.24 15.83
N TRP A 158 6.03 11.74 14.61
CA TRP A 158 6.97 12.64 13.95
C TRP A 158 7.11 13.98 14.68
N VAL A 159 5.99 14.67 14.92
CA VAL A 159 5.98 15.96 15.62
C VAL A 159 6.47 15.78 17.04
N GLY A 160 6.02 14.74 17.75
CA GLY A 160 6.48 14.42 19.09
C GLY A 160 8.00 14.20 19.15
N SER A 161 8.57 13.50 18.17
CA SER A 161 10.02 13.30 18.09
C SER A 161 10.77 14.60 17.83
N VAL A 162 10.30 15.43 16.88
CA VAL A 162 10.94 16.73 16.60
C VAL A 162 10.97 17.61 17.87
N ILE A 163 9.86 17.67 18.60
CA ILE A 163 9.79 18.41 19.86
C ILE A 163 10.76 17.82 20.90
N ALA A 164 10.77 16.50 21.08
CA ALA A 164 11.65 15.83 22.04
C ALA A 164 13.13 16.04 21.71
N PHE A 165 13.51 15.93 20.43
CA PHE A 165 14.89 16.20 20.01
C PHE A 165 15.27 17.66 20.20
N ALA A 166 14.43 18.61 19.79
CA ALA A 166 14.69 20.03 19.96
C ALA A 166 14.85 20.40 21.47
N ALA A 167 13.94 19.90 22.30
CA ALA A 167 14.01 20.11 23.76
C ALA A 167 15.25 19.44 24.38
N GLY A 168 15.57 18.20 23.96
CA GLY A 168 16.75 17.49 24.42
C GLY A 168 18.05 18.24 24.10
N PHE A 169 18.22 18.70 22.87
CA PHE A 169 19.36 19.52 22.47
C PHE A 169 19.41 20.85 23.26
N ALA A 170 18.28 21.54 23.41
CA ALA A 170 18.22 22.77 24.19
C ALA A 170 18.63 22.54 25.66
N MET A 171 18.22 21.42 26.26
CA MET A 171 18.60 21.06 27.63
C MET A 171 20.10 20.79 27.75
N VAL A 172 20.71 20.09 26.81
CA VAL A 172 22.16 19.81 26.80
C VAL A 172 22.93 21.12 26.66
N ILE A 173 22.53 22.00 25.75
CA ILE A 173 23.19 23.31 25.54
C ILE A 173 23.04 24.17 26.82
N ALA A 174 21.83 24.25 27.36
CA ALA A 174 21.58 25.04 28.60
C ALA A 174 22.40 24.52 29.77
N ALA A 175 22.49 23.19 29.95
CA ALA A 175 23.29 22.59 31.02
C ALA A 175 24.80 22.81 30.80
N ALA A 176 25.28 22.70 29.57
CA ALA A 176 26.67 22.99 29.24
C ALA A 176 27.06 24.46 29.55
N VAL A 177 26.19 25.39 29.15
CA VAL A 177 26.39 26.81 29.42
C VAL A 177 26.35 27.11 30.92
N ALA A 178 25.37 26.58 31.64
CA ALA A 178 25.18 26.83 33.07
C ALA A 178 26.31 26.27 33.95
N ASN A 179 26.91 25.14 33.53
CA ASN A 179 28.01 24.51 34.28
C ASN A 179 29.40 24.95 33.82
N GLY A 180 29.50 25.86 32.82
CA GLY A 180 30.77 26.28 32.27
C GLY A 180 31.46 25.09 31.56
N TYR A 181 31.03 24.74 30.34
CA TYR A 181 31.59 23.62 29.60
C TYR A 181 33.11 23.71 29.51
N SER A 182 33.81 22.67 29.99
CA SER A 182 35.25 22.49 29.90
C SER A 182 35.51 21.07 29.38
N GLU A 183 36.23 20.95 28.29
CA GLU A 183 36.53 19.67 27.64
C GLU A 183 37.27 18.74 28.62
N ASP A 184 38.32 19.27 29.30
CA ASP A 184 39.10 18.52 30.28
C ASP A 184 38.28 17.95 31.44
N TYR A 185 37.23 18.66 31.88
CA TYR A 185 36.36 18.19 32.96
C TYR A 185 35.50 17.00 32.52
N TYR A 186 35.00 17.04 31.28
CA TYR A 186 34.10 15.99 30.77
C TYR A 186 34.88 14.79 30.26
N GLU A 187 36.09 14.96 29.69
CA GLU A 187 36.92 13.86 29.18
C GLU A 187 37.29 12.83 30.25
N GLY A 188 37.59 13.32 31.48
CA GLY A 188 37.96 12.49 32.60
C GLY A 188 36.79 12.05 33.52
N ASN A 189 35.56 12.48 33.27
CA ASN A 189 34.42 12.32 34.15
C ASN A 189 33.16 11.81 33.46
N PRO A 190 33.03 10.48 33.25
CA PRO A 190 31.81 9.90 32.62
C PRO A 190 30.51 10.25 33.35
N ALA A 191 30.55 10.41 34.69
CA ALA A 191 29.38 10.77 35.49
C ALA A 191 28.88 12.19 35.16
N ALA A 192 29.79 13.13 34.89
CA ALA A 192 29.43 14.47 34.44
C ALA A 192 28.80 14.47 33.06
N VAL A 193 29.28 13.60 32.12
CA VAL A 193 28.68 13.41 30.83
C VAL A 193 27.26 12.85 30.94
N PHE A 194 27.06 11.86 31.81
CA PHE A 194 25.72 11.30 32.07
C PHE A 194 24.79 12.33 32.73
N ALA A 195 25.28 13.13 33.61
CA ALA A 195 24.49 14.21 34.23
C ALA A 195 24.08 15.28 33.22
N LEU A 196 24.99 15.64 32.30
CA LEU A 196 24.73 16.59 31.23
C LEU A 196 23.70 16.05 30.23
N MET A 197 23.87 14.81 29.77
CA MET A 197 23.07 14.22 28.69
C MET A 197 21.84 13.44 29.19
N GLY A 198 21.81 13.07 30.48
CA GLY A 198 20.75 12.20 31.02
C GLY A 198 19.32 12.70 30.75
N PRO A 199 19.01 13.98 31.04
CA PRO A 199 17.68 14.52 30.74
C PRO A 199 17.29 14.43 29.25
N ALA A 200 18.25 14.67 28.34
CA ALA A 200 18.03 14.53 26.90
C ALA A 200 17.77 13.07 26.52
N PHE A 201 18.52 12.12 27.06
CA PHE A 201 18.26 10.68 26.83
C PHE A 201 16.88 10.28 27.33
N GLY A 202 16.39 10.85 28.46
CA GLY A 202 15.02 10.65 28.91
C GLY A 202 13.97 11.06 27.87
N LEU A 203 14.14 12.22 27.23
CA LEU A 203 13.25 12.70 26.18
C LEU A 203 13.33 11.82 24.92
N PHE A 204 14.53 11.38 24.54
CA PHE A 204 14.70 10.48 23.39
C PHE A 204 14.08 9.10 23.65
N ALA A 205 14.17 8.60 24.87
CA ALA A 205 13.49 7.38 25.27
C ALA A 205 11.96 7.51 25.17
N ILE A 206 11.41 8.64 25.62
CA ILE A 206 9.96 8.94 25.47
C ILE A 206 9.57 8.97 23.99
N ALA A 207 10.36 9.63 23.14
CA ALA A 207 10.12 9.64 21.70
C ALA A 207 10.15 8.23 21.10
N GLY A 208 11.13 7.40 21.51
CA GLY A 208 11.22 6.00 21.10
C GLY A 208 10.01 5.16 21.54
N LEU A 209 9.54 5.35 22.78
CA LEU A 209 8.34 4.69 23.30
C LEU A 209 7.07 5.13 22.54
N LEU A 210 6.97 6.40 22.17
CA LEU A 210 5.88 6.92 21.37
C LEU A 210 5.85 6.23 19.98
N TRP A 211 7.01 6.09 19.34
CA TRP A 211 7.13 5.34 18.07
C TRP A 211 6.78 3.88 18.23
N LEU A 212 7.27 3.23 19.28
CA LEU A 212 6.94 1.82 19.53
C LEU A 212 5.45 1.63 19.79
N ALA A 213 4.85 2.47 20.60
CA ALA A 213 3.41 2.44 20.87
C ALA A 213 2.59 2.66 19.59
N PHE A 214 2.99 3.62 18.76
CA PHE A 214 2.35 3.88 17.47
C PHE A 214 2.49 2.68 16.52
N LEU A 215 3.69 2.12 16.39
CA LEU A 215 3.96 0.94 15.55
C LEU A 215 3.12 -0.26 15.97
N LEU A 216 3.09 -0.55 17.29
CA LEU A 216 2.29 -1.65 17.83
C LEU A 216 0.79 -1.39 17.62
N TRP A 217 0.34 -0.18 17.85
CA TRP A 217 -1.06 0.19 17.64
C TRP A 217 -1.51 -0.05 16.20
N ILE A 218 -0.80 0.51 15.21
CA ILE A 218 -1.17 0.32 13.79
C ILE A 218 -0.90 -1.11 13.30
N GLY A 219 0.09 -1.81 13.85
CA GLY A 219 0.43 -3.17 13.47
C GLY A 219 -0.52 -4.24 14.01
N ILE A 220 -1.12 -4.02 15.19
CA ILE A 220 -1.93 -5.03 15.89
C ILE A 220 -3.43 -4.84 15.64
N VAL A 221 -3.94 -3.60 15.67
CA VAL A 221 -5.38 -3.32 15.52
C VAL A 221 -5.89 -3.86 14.19
N ASP A 222 -7.07 -4.48 14.17
CA ASP A 222 -7.61 -5.11 12.99
C ASP A 222 -8.13 -4.11 11.95
N SER A 223 -8.30 -4.58 10.72
CA SER A 223 -8.88 -3.85 9.61
C SER A 223 -10.34 -3.50 9.89
N GLN A 224 -10.79 -2.34 9.45
CA GLN A 224 -12.21 -2.01 9.45
C GLN A 224 -12.94 -2.96 8.46
N LYS A 225 -14.00 -3.61 8.92
CA LYS A 225 -14.84 -4.48 8.08
C LYS A 225 -15.55 -3.67 7.00
N GLY A 226 -15.81 -4.32 5.87
CA GLY A 226 -16.49 -3.70 4.75
C GLY A 226 -15.68 -2.62 4.03
N GLU A 227 -16.33 -1.95 3.11
CA GLU A 227 -15.76 -0.82 2.37
C GLU A 227 -15.74 0.44 3.26
N ASN A 228 -14.71 1.27 3.08
CA ASN A 228 -14.63 2.58 3.71
C ASN A 228 -14.21 3.64 2.67
N ARG A 229 -14.13 4.90 3.10
CA ARG A 229 -13.77 6.03 2.24
C ARG A 229 -12.43 5.89 1.49
N PHE A 230 -11.60 4.91 1.84
CA PHE A 230 -10.30 4.66 1.24
C PHE A 230 -10.30 3.42 0.32
N GLY A 231 -11.44 2.74 0.18
CA GLY A 231 -11.64 1.63 -0.72
C GLY A 231 -12.14 0.34 -0.05
N PRO A 232 -12.24 -0.75 -0.83
CA PRO A 232 -12.72 -2.04 -0.36
C PRO A 232 -11.78 -2.65 0.68
N ASN A 233 -12.35 -3.53 1.52
CA ASN A 233 -11.55 -4.26 2.51
C ASN A 233 -10.58 -5.22 1.81
N PRO A 234 -9.26 -5.10 2.02
CA PRO A 234 -8.29 -5.99 1.38
C PRO A 234 -8.36 -7.46 1.82
N LYS A 235 -9.19 -7.79 2.82
CA LYS A 235 -9.49 -9.17 3.25
C LYS A 235 -10.74 -9.74 2.58
N GLY A 236 -11.55 -8.89 1.90
CA GLY A 236 -12.82 -9.31 1.30
C GLY A 236 -13.95 -9.59 2.30
N GLU A 237 -13.85 -9.08 3.55
CA GLU A 237 -14.83 -9.24 4.63
C GLU A 237 -15.76 -8.02 4.74
#